data_b57a3dc6271a32154c87fcf533bc0b05
#
_entry.id   b57a3dc6271a32154c87fcf533bc0b05
#
_cell.length_a   1.000
_cell.length_b   1.000
_cell.length_c   1.000
_cell.angle_alpha   90.00
_cell.angle_beta   90.00
_cell.angle_gamma   90.00
#
_symmetry.space_group_name_H-M   'P 1'
#
loop_
_entity.id
_entity.type
_entity.pdbx_description
1 polymer ?
#
loop_
_entity_poly.entity_id
_entity_poly.type
_entity_poly.pdbx_seq_one_letter_code
_entity_poly.pdbx_strand_id
1 'polypeptide(L)'
;RPGHASRHNRVYWSGAGWWAFGLGATSAPWGERMARPRTREAYASWLKDQSQELDSSLLQGSAGSLPLDDRLLVGLRCHEGVDLWELARGCGWDERRCNRDLPGLEARWQTYVVTGLMERFGRRWRLSDPEGMAVSNQVLVEVVEWWELLPDPVAP
;
A
#
# COMPACT_ATOMS: atom_id res chain seq x y z
N ARG A 1 -0.64 18.72 -15.28
CA ARG A 1 0.28 19.03 -16.40
C ARG A 1 1.28 17.89 -16.56
N PRO A 2 1.56 17.39 -17.76
CA PRO A 2 2.63 16.42 -17.98
C PRO A 2 3.96 16.96 -17.41
N GLY A 3 4.73 16.09 -16.73
CA GLY A 3 6.01 16.45 -16.12
C GLY A 3 5.96 17.19 -14.78
N HIS A 4 4.78 17.51 -14.25
CA HIS A 4 4.60 18.23 -12.98
C HIS A 4 4.05 17.36 -11.84
N ALA A 5 4.27 16.04 -11.90
CA ALA A 5 3.88 15.14 -10.80
C ALA A 5 4.61 15.53 -9.49
N SER A 6 3.87 15.60 -8.38
CA SER A 6 4.45 15.92 -7.09
C SER A 6 5.39 14.79 -6.63
N ARG A 7 6.69 15.07 -6.58
CA ARG A 7 7.69 14.11 -6.09
C ARG A 7 7.44 13.70 -4.64
N HIS A 8 7.04 14.66 -3.81
CA HIS A 8 6.75 14.44 -2.40
C HIS A 8 5.58 13.45 -2.22
N ASN A 9 4.46 13.70 -2.92
CA ASN A 9 3.31 12.83 -2.82
C ASN A 9 3.59 11.42 -3.40
N ARG A 10 4.41 11.32 -4.44
CA ARG A 10 4.78 10.02 -5.04
C ARG A 10 5.50 9.08 -4.07
N VAL A 11 6.22 9.59 -3.07
CA VAL A 11 6.84 8.75 -2.02
C VAL A 11 5.77 7.94 -1.28
N TYR A 12 4.67 8.59 -0.90
CA TYR A 12 3.56 7.91 -0.22
C TYR A 12 2.83 6.92 -1.15
N TRP A 13 2.60 7.34 -2.40
CA TRP A 13 1.88 6.53 -3.39
C TRP A 13 2.68 5.34 -3.93
N SER A 14 4.01 5.41 -3.89
CA SER A 14 4.88 4.30 -4.31
C SER A 14 5.07 3.22 -3.25
N GLY A 15 4.56 3.43 -2.03
CA GLY A 15 4.84 2.55 -0.90
C GLY A 15 6.28 2.63 -0.39
N ALA A 16 7.04 3.67 -0.80
CA ALA A 16 8.34 3.94 -0.22
C ALA A 16 8.19 4.35 1.25
N GLY A 17 9.15 3.95 2.08
CA GLY A 17 9.16 4.31 3.48
C GLY A 17 9.27 5.82 3.70
N TRP A 18 8.66 6.32 4.77
CA TRP A 18 8.74 7.73 5.15
C TRP A 18 8.83 7.92 6.66
N TRP A 19 9.49 8.99 7.05
CA TRP A 19 9.51 9.48 8.42
C TRP A 19 8.62 10.71 8.54
N ALA A 20 7.81 10.75 9.59
CA ALA A 20 7.04 11.93 9.96
C ALA A 20 7.46 12.41 11.36
N PHE A 21 7.30 13.68 11.65
CA PHE A 21 7.72 14.31 12.89
C PHE A 21 6.56 15.09 13.51
N GLY A 22 6.52 15.12 14.84
CA GLY A 22 5.54 15.86 15.61
C GLY A 22 4.39 15.02 16.15
N LEU A 23 3.49 15.71 16.87
CA LEU A 23 2.33 15.12 17.54
C LEU A 23 1.36 14.47 16.53
N GLY A 24 0.97 13.22 16.80
CA GLY A 24 0.02 12.50 15.98
C GLY A 24 0.51 12.13 14.57
N ALA A 25 1.76 12.44 14.24
CA ALA A 25 2.32 12.10 12.94
C ALA A 25 2.48 10.58 12.80
N THR A 26 2.29 10.07 11.58
CA THR A 26 2.46 8.65 11.27
C THR A 26 3.67 8.46 10.36
N SER A 27 4.61 7.64 10.78
CA SER A 27 5.77 7.20 9.99
C SER A 27 5.52 5.79 9.46
N ALA A 28 6.17 5.41 8.36
CA ALA A 28 6.22 4.04 7.88
C ALA A 28 7.58 3.78 7.19
N PRO A 29 8.70 3.84 7.92
CA PRO A 29 10.04 3.75 7.31
C PRO A 29 10.34 2.38 6.72
N TRP A 30 9.72 1.32 7.28
CA TRP A 30 9.95 -0.08 6.88
C TRP A 30 8.66 -0.81 6.49
N GLY A 31 7.63 -0.07 6.07
CA GLY A 31 6.35 -0.66 5.67
C GLY A 31 5.35 -0.79 6.81
N GLU A 32 5.78 -0.77 8.06
CA GLU A 32 4.90 -0.77 9.22
C GLU A 32 4.55 0.66 9.63
N ARG A 33 3.25 0.92 9.82
CA ARG A 33 2.76 2.25 10.22
C ARG A 33 2.89 2.46 11.72
N MET A 34 3.66 3.45 12.10
CA MET A 34 3.87 3.86 13.50
C MET A 34 3.25 5.23 13.73
N ALA A 35 2.14 5.27 14.47
CA ALA A 35 1.50 6.51 14.88
C ALA A 35 2.15 7.05 16.16
N ARG A 36 2.47 8.33 16.19
CA ARG A 36 3.01 9.01 17.36
C ARG A 36 1.91 9.51 18.28
N PRO A 37 2.18 9.64 19.59
CA PRO A 37 1.20 10.19 20.51
C PRO A 37 0.74 11.59 20.12
N ARG A 38 -0.53 11.89 20.43
CA ARG A 38 -1.19 13.14 20.02
C ARG A 38 -1.07 14.27 21.05
N THR A 39 -0.74 13.96 22.30
CA THR A 39 -0.54 14.96 23.35
C THR A 39 0.93 15.24 23.58
N ARG A 40 1.27 16.44 24.07
CA ARG A 40 2.66 16.85 24.35
C ARG A 40 3.31 15.95 25.41
N GLU A 41 2.58 15.63 26.46
CA GLU A 41 3.05 14.83 27.59
C GLU A 41 3.36 13.40 27.13
N ALA A 42 2.41 12.75 26.42
CA ALA A 42 2.60 11.41 25.90
C ALA A 42 3.73 11.36 24.83
N TYR A 43 3.84 12.40 24.01
CA TYR A 43 4.91 12.49 23.01
C TYR A 43 6.30 12.66 23.65
N ALA A 44 6.40 13.46 24.72
CA ALA A 44 7.65 13.62 25.46
C ALA A 44 8.07 12.33 26.18
N SER A 45 7.12 11.58 26.75
CA SER A 45 7.40 10.26 27.31
C SER A 45 7.87 9.28 26.22
N TRP A 46 7.13 9.20 25.13
CA TRP A 46 7.46 8.34 23.98
C TRP A 46 8.88 8.64 23.44
N LEU A 47 9.28 9.91 23.33
CA LEU A 47 10.63 10.29 22.89
C LEU A 47 11.72 9.79 23.84
N LYS A 48 11.47 9.78 25.14
CA LYS A 48 12.43 9.26 26.14
C LYS A 48 12.57 7.75 26.00
N ASP A 49 11.46 7.05 25.84
CA ASP A 49 11.44 5.60 25.68
C ASP A 49 12.17 5.20 24.38
N GLN A 50 11.87 5.88 23.26
CA GLN A 50 12.54 5.65 21.99
C GLN A 50 14.04 5.94 22.03
N SER A 51 14.49 6.93 22.79
CA SER A 51 15.92 7.24 22.89
C SER A 51 16.72 6.14 23.60
N GLN A 52 16.06 5.29 24.38
CA GLN A 52 16.68 4.13 25.02
C GLN A 52 16.70 2.89 24.11
N GLU A 53 15.74 2.78 23.18
CA GLU A 53 15.64 1.65 22.23
C GLU A 53 16.43 1.88 20.93
N LEU A 54 16.82 3.11 20.64
CA LEU A 54 17.42 3.53 19.35
C LEU A 54 18.81 2.91 19.09
N ASP A 55 19.43 2.28 20.08
CA ASP A 55 20.80 1.79 19.94
C ASP A 55 20.96 0.46 19.17
N SER A 56 19.88 -0.28 18.85
CA SER A 56 20.07 -1.57 18.20
C SER A 56 19.01 -2.02 17.20
N SER A 57 17.73 -1.66 17.33
CA SER A 57 16.67 -2.24 16.51
C SER A 57 16.29 -1.43 15.28
N LEU A 58 16.43 -0.11 15.31
CA LEU A 58 16.06 0.77 14.20
C LEU A 58 17.01 0.72 13.01
N LEU A 59 18.25 0.27 13.24
CA LEU A 59 19.23 0.04 12.15
C LEU A 59 19.14 -1.36 11.56
N GLN A 60 18.43 -2.29 12.22
CA GLN A 60 18.24 -3.68 11.79
C GLN A 60 16.85 -3.96 11.24
N GLY A 61 15.98 -2.95 11.13
CA GLY A 61 14.69 -3.09 10.50
C GLY A 61 14.88 -3.60 9.06
N SER A 62 14.62 -4.88 8.84
CA SER A 62 14.45 -5.39 7.50
C SER A 62 13.38 -4.53 6.84
N ALA A 63 13.66 -3.99 5.67
CA ALA A 63 12.69 -3.25 4.89
C ALA A 63 11.49 -4.16 4.60
N GLY A 64 10.58 -4.28 5.55
CA GLY A 64 9.30 -4.93 5.38
C GLY A 64 8.58 -4.17 4.27
N SER A 65 8.36 -4.81 3.16
CA SER A 65 7.48 -4.27 2.13
C SER A 65 6.09 -4.12 2.75
N LEU A 66 5.42 -2.99 2.51
CA LEU A 66 4.00 -2.86 2.83
C LEU A 66 3.24 -4.07 2.29
N PRO A 67 2.23 -4.60 3.00
CA PRO A 67 1.37 -5.65 2.50
C PRO A 67 0.81 -5.32 1.12
N LEU A 68 0.50 -6.35 0.33
CA LEU A 68 0.04 -6.18 -1.05
C LEU A 68 -1.26 -5.38 -1.14
N ASP A 69 -2.21 -5.62 -0.24
CA ASP A 69 -3.47 -4.89 -0.15
C ASP A 69 -3.25 -3.40 0.07
N ASP A 70 -2.44 -3.01 1.03
CA ASP A 70 -2.08 -1.60 1.30
C ASP A 70 -1.47 -0.93 0.06
N ARG A 71 -0.60 -1.62 -0.66
CA ARG A 71 0.03 -1.12 -1.89
C ARG A 71 -0.97 -0.99 -3.04
N LEU A 72 -1.93 -1.90 -3.13
CA LEU A 72 -3.01 -1.85 -4.12
C LEU A 72 -3.96 -0.69 -3.86
N LEU A 73 -4.39 -0.49 -2.58
CA LEU A 73 -5.27 0.61 -2.18
C LEU A 73 -4.72 1.98 -2.58
N VAL A 74 -3.41 2.10 -2.62
CA VAL A 74 -2.72 3.33 -3.00
C VAL A 74 -2.43 3.37 -4.50
N GLY A 75 -1.83 2.30 -5.03
CA GLY A 75 -1.31 2.25 -6.39
C GLY A 75 -2.37 2.32 -7.48
N LEU A 76 -3.57 1.77 -7.24
CA LEU A 76 -4.69 1.83 -8.19
C LEU A 76 -5.17 3.26 -8.46
N ARG A 77 -4.95 4.19 -7.54
CA ARG A 77 -5.25 5.63 -7.69
C ARG A 77 -4.16 6.40 -8.45
N CYS A 78 -3.05 5.77 -8.76
CA CYS A 78 -1.99 6.39 -9.53
C CYS A 78 -2.27 6.34 -11.03
N HIS A 79 -1.95 7.40 -11.75
CA HIS A 79 -2.12 7.46 -13.20
C HIS A 79 -1.37 6.33 -13.94
N GLU A 80 -0.22 5.92 -13.43
CA GLU A 80 0.60 4.84 -13.97
C GLU A 80 -0.02 3.45 -13.75
N GLY A 81 -0.95 3.34 -12.80
CA GLY A 81 -1.55 2.06 -12.40
C GLY A 81 -0.54 1.08 -11.81
N VAL A 82 -1.01 -0.12 -11.52
CA VAL A 82 -0.21 -1.20 -10.93
C VAL A 82 -0.13 -2.41 -11.86
N ASP A 83 1.04 -2.98 -12.00
CA ASP A 83 1.20 -4.37 -12.47
C ASP A 83 1.00 -5.26 -11.25
N LEU A 84 -0.15 -5.94 -11.19
CA LEU A 84 -0.55 -6.74 -10.03
C LEU A 84 0.46 -7.84 -9.70
N TRP A 85 0.99 -8.49 -10.72
CA TRP A 85 1.94 -9.59 -10.55
C TRP A 85 3.33 -9.12 -10.11
N GLU A 86 3.80 -8.02 -10.70
CA GLU A 86 5.06 -7.39 -10.30
C GLU A 86 4.97 -6.91 -8.84
N LEU A 87 3.83 -6.30 -8.49
CA LEU A 87 3.59 -5.78 -7.14
C LEU A 87 3.56 -6.91 -6.10
N ALA A 88 2.84 -8.01 -6.38
CA ALA A 88 2.75 -9.16 -5.49
C ALA A 88 4.12 -9.81 -5.25
N ARG A 89 4.90 -10.00 -6.32
CA ARG A 89 6.28 -10.50 -6.19
C ARG A 89 7.17 -9.56 -5.39
N GLY A 90 7.02 -8.25 -5.57
CA GLY A 90 7.69 -7.24 -4.78
C GLY A 90 7.28 -7.23 -3.30
N CYS A 91 6.14 -7.84 -2.95
CA CYS A 91 5.68 -8.10 -1.59
C CYS A 91 6.09 -9.49 -1.07
N GLY A 92 6.97 -10.20 -1.76
CA GLY A 92 7.48 -11.51 -1.34
C GLY A 92 6.59 -12.71 -1.73
N TRP A 93 5.58 -12.52 -2.61
CA TRP A 93 4.78 -13.63 -3.09
C TRP A 93 5.56 -14.46 -4.10
N ASP A 94 5.58 -15.77 -3.89
CA ASP A 94 6.13 -16.71 -4.86
C ASP A 94 5.16 -16.91 -6.05
N GLU A 95 5.64 -17.60 -7.08
CA GLU A 95 4.87 -17.84 -8.29
C GLU A 95 3.63 -18.71 -8.02
N ARG A 96 3.71 -19.66 -7.10
CA ARG A 96 2.58 -20.55 -6.74
C ARG A 96 1.45 -19.74 -6.12
N ARG A 97 1.79 -18.86 -5.18
CA ARG A 97 0.82 -17.98 -4.53
C ARG A 97 0.21 -17.00 -5.53
N CYS A 98 1.02 -16.38 -6.38
CA CYS A 98 0.53 -15.50 -7.43
C CYS A 98 -0.46 -16.21 -8.35
N ASN A 99 -0.12 -17.40 -8.85
CA ASN A 99 -0.99 -18.19 -9.73
C ASN A 99 -2.30 -18.63 -9.06
N ARG A 100 -2.29 -18.90 -7.76
CA ARG A 100 -3.46 -19.32 -7.01
C ARG A 100 -4.41 -18.17 -6.68
N ASP A 101 -3.89 -17.04 -6.22
CA ASP A 101 -4.68 -16.02 -5.55
C ASP A 101 -5.02 -14.81 -6.46
N LEU A 102 -4.09 -14.35 -7.30
CA LEU A 102 -4.28 -13.15 -8.10
C LEU A 102 -5.41 -13.23 -9.15
N PRO A 103 -5.66 -14.37 -9.80
CA PRO A 103 -6.76 -14.47 -10.77
C PRO A 103 -8.13 -14.15 -10.17
N GLY A 104 -8.34 -14.43 -8.87
CA GLY A 104 -9.57 -14.10 -8.18
C GLY A 104 -9.82 -12.59 -8.10
N LEU A 105 -8.77 -11.80 -7.85
CA LEU A 105 -8.86 -10.35 -7.85
C LEU A 105 -9.02 -9.77 -9.26
N GLU A 106 -8.28 -10.31 -10.24
CA GLU A 106 -8.40 -9.88 -11.63
C GLU A 106 -9.83 -10.10 -12.17
N ALA A 107 -10.47 -11.22 -11.80
CA ALA A 107 -11.85 -11.52 -12.20
C ALA A 107 -12.85 -10.50 -11.61
N ARG A 108 -12.67 -10.08 -10.35
CA ARG A 108 -13.47 -9.03 -9.71
C ARG A 108 -13.30 -7.69 -10.44
N TRP A 109 -12.08 -7.31 -10.77
CA TRP A 109 -11.79 -6.05 -11.46
C TRP A 109 -12.29 -6.02 -12.89
N GLN A 110 -12.42 -7.15 -13.54
CA GLN A 110 -12.95 -7.21 -14.89
C GLN A 110 -14.37 -6.63 -15.00
N THR A 111 -15.19 -6.79 -13.96
CA THR A 111 -16.53 -6.17 -13.89
C THR A 111 -16.45 -4.65 -13.93
N TYR A 112 -15.47 -4.08 -13.24
CA TYR A 112 -15.24 -2.62 -13.20
C TYR A 112 -14.62 -2.08 -14.50
N VAL A 113 -13.86 -2.90 -15.21
CA VAL A 113 -13.40 -2.55 -16.57
C VAL A 113 -14.58 -2.46 -17.54
N VAL A 114 -15.50 -3.43 -17.49
CA VAL A 114 -16.70 -3.44 -18.35
C VAL A 114 -17.59 -2.21 -18.08
N THR A 115 -17.68 -1.79 -16.82
CA THR A 115 -18.46 -0.59 -16.43
C THR A 115 -17.70 0.73 -16.59
N GLY A 116 -16.45 0.70 -17.05
CA GLY A 116 -15.64 1.90 -17.28
C GLY A 116 -15.07 2.55 -16.02
N LEU A 117 -15.18 1.90 -14.86
CA LEU A 117 -14.65 2.40 -13.58
C LEU A 117 -13.18 2.02 -13.35
N MET A 118 -12.68 1.03 -14.08
CA MET A 118 -11.27 0.67 -14.14
C MET A 118 -10.79 0.58 -15.60
N GLU A 119 -9.51 0.78 -15.77
CA GLU A 119 -8.82 0.60 -17.03
C GLU A 119 -7.74 -0.49 -16.89
N ARG A 120 -7.64 -1.32 -17.92
CA ARG A 120 -6.55 -2.28 -18.08
C ARG A 120 -5.75 -1.95 -19.33
N PHE A 121 -4.45 -1.75 -19.18
CA PHE A 121 -3.53 -1.52 -20.29
C PHE A 121 -2.30 -2.43 -20.15
N GLY A 122 -2.28 -3.44 -21.00
CA GLY A 122 -1.31 -4.55 -20.88
C GLY A 122 -1.54 -5.33 -19.58
N ARG A 123 -0.53 -5.30 -18.69
CA ARG A 123 -0.57 -5.97 -17.38
C ARG A 123 -0.93 -5.02 -16.24
N ARG A 124 -1.16 -3.75 -16.53
CA ARG A 124 -1.42 -2.74 -15.52
C ARG A 124 -2.90 -2.45 -15.38
N TRP A 125 -3.29 -2.18 -14.14
CA TRP A 125 -4.65 -1.85 -13.73
C TRP A 125 -4.64 -0.50 -13.03
N ARG A 126 -5.63 0.32 -13.26
CA ARG A 126 -5.86 1.57 -12.53
C ARG A 126 -7.34 1.92 -12.50
N LEU A 127 -7.71 2.80 -11.59
CA LEU A 127 -9.01 3.46 -11.66
C LEU A 127 -9.06 4.39 -12.86
N SER A 128 -10.22 4.44 -13.54
CA SER A 128 -10.45 5.45 -14.58
C SER A 128 -10.55 6.85 -13.95
N ASP A 129 -10.19 7.86 -14.71
CA ASP A 129 -10.27 9.25 -14.28
C ASP A 129 -11.13 10.03 -15.28
N PRO A 130 -12.25 10.66 -14.83
CA PRO A 130 -12.64 10.88 -13.42
C PRO A 130 -13.58 9.83 -12.81
N GLU A 131 -14.22 8.95 -13.58
CA GLU A 131 -15.35 8.13 -13.15
C GLU A 131 -14.97 7.14 -12.03
N GLY A 132 -13.93 6.34 -12.24
CA GLY A 132 -13.44 5.38 -11.25
C GLY A 132 -12.85 6.06 -10.00
N MET A 133 -12.19 7.19 -10.20
CA MET A 133 -11.66 7.98 -9.07
C MET A 133 -12.76 8.52 -8.18
N ALA A 134 -13.88 8.97 -8.77
CA ALA A 134 -15.04 9.48 -8.01
C ALA A 134 -15.66 8.42 -7.09
N VAL A 135 -15.64 7.15 -7.49
CA VAL A 135 -16.18 6.01 -6.73
C VAL A 135 -15.09 5.06 -6.23
N SER A 136 -13.88 5.56 -6.07
CA SER A 136 -12.70 4.73 -5.77
C SER A 136 -12.90 3.78 -4.58
N ASN A 137 -13.59 4.20 -3.53
CA ASN A 137 -13.83 3.36 -2.37
C ASN A 137 -14.66 2.11 -2.71
N GLN A 138 -15.61 2.19 -3.65
CA GLN A 138 -16.40 1.05 -4.09
C GLN A 138 -15.52 -0.02 -4.75
N VAL A 139 -14.58 0.39 -5.60
CA VAL A 139 -13.65 -0.53 -6.27
C VAL A 139 -12.63 -1.09 -5.28
N LEU A 140 -12.17 -0.27 -4.35
CA LEU A 140 -11.13 -0.68 -3.40
C LEU A 140 -11.64 -1.60 -2.29
N VAL A 141 -12.94 -1.59 -2.01
CA VAL A 141 -13.56 -2.59 -1.11
C VAL A 141 -13.34 -4.01 -1.64
N GLU A 142 -13.36 -4.21 -2.96
CA GLU A 142 -13.06 -5.52 -3.55
C GLU A 142 -11.65 -6.04 -3.23
N VAL A 143 -10.69 -5.14 -3.09
CA VAL A 143 -9.32 -5.50 -2.66
C VAL A 143 -9.33 -6.00 -1.22
N VAL A 144 -10.03 -5.28 -0.34
CA VAL A 144 -10.12 -5.63 1.08
C VAL A 144 -10.85 -6.97 1.26
N GLU A 145 -12.03 -7.13 0.64
CA GLU A 145 -12.80 -8.37 0.71
C GLU A 145 -12.06 -9.57 0.13
N TRP A 146 -11.37 -9.37 -1.01
CA TRP A 146 -10.54 -10.41 -1.58
C TRP A 146 -9.39 -10.80 -0.63
N TRP A 147 -8.73 -9.79 -0.02
CA TRP A 147 -7.64 -10.02 0.92
C TRP A 147 -8.07 -10.81 2.16
N GLU A 148 -9.23 -10.48 2.72
CA GLU A 148 -9.80 -11.17 3.88
C GLU A 148 -10.19 -12.63 3.58
N LEU A 149 -10.47 -12.96 2.32
CA LEU A 149 -10.79 -14.32 1.90
C LEU A 149 -9.56 -15.18 1.59
N LEU A 150 -8.36 -14.58 1.55
CA LEU A 150 -7.14 -15.35 1.32
C LEU A 150 -6.84 -16.26 2.51
N PRO A 151 -6.37 -17.49 2.26
CA PRO A 151 -5.89 -18.33 3.34
C PRO A 151 -4.68 -17.67 3.99
N ASP A 152 -4.62 -17.77 5.32
CA ASP A 152 -3.45 -17.31 6.06
C ASP A 152 -2.17 -17.81 5.39
N PRO A 153 -1.12 -16.96 5.30
CA PRO A 153 0.15 -17.42 4.78
C PRO A 153 0.59 -18.62 5.64
N VAL A 154 0.61 -19.80 5.02
CA VAL A 154 1.17 -20.99 5.68
C VAL A 154 2.59 -20.60 6.05
N ALA A 155 2.87 -20.52 7.34
CA ALA A 155 4.22 -20.33 7.82
C ALA A 155 5.12 -21.41 7.20
N PRO A 156 6.32 -21.08 6.76
CA PRO A 156 7.23 -21.99 6.11
C PRO A 156 7.64 -23.14 7.02
#